data_3d1cd9f6cb9c47eac4d1ead817df322a
#
_entry.id   3d1cd9f6cb9c47eac4d1ead817df322a
#
_cell.length_a   1.000
_cell.length_b   1.000
_cell.length_c   1.000
_cell.angle_alpha   90.00
_cell.angle_beta   90.00
_cell.angle_gamma   90.00
#
_symmetry.space_group_name_H-M   'P 1'
#
loop_
_entity.id
_entity.type
_entity.pdbx_description
1 polymer ?
#
loop_
_entity_poly.entity_id
_entity_poly.type
_entity_poly.pdbx_seq_one_letter_code
_entity_poly.pdbx_strand_id
1 'polypeptide(L)'
;MILIIAEKPSLARNIIAGIGGKMTKMSGYYEGEGFLVTWAFGHLFSLCDIEDYEENPPETVRWTMDNLPCFPEKFKFRIKKDAAKQTDAGAARQFELIKKLCGRPDVDTIVNAGDADREGEIIVRLCVENALSESKKFLRLWLPDQTPETVASALADMKDESEYQRLADEGFARTYIDWLYGVNLTRYATLKTGKLLRIGRVIVPIVKAIYDRDMAIRNFVPELYYGIVSKEETGGEVVELTSKQKFGKDELEKAEALCEKYNASKAIVTDKKRKKDTLSPGKLYSLSKLQNMLGKKYKMPMTESLEIIQRLYENGYVTYPRTNSEYLATAEKDKVKKILENVGKIGYPVAFKDKKTIFDDSKIESHSALTPTYKIPAKGALSEKENQIYAAIMRRFVAVFCSEECVAEKTEIKIDVGGYEEFSLKGTVILEPGWTKYDDYSKSDKILPKLEVGDEVNIRFQPKEKETTPPKHYTIETLNNYLKNPFREEQSAAQAASDASSDVAADAENDEEDYRAIFEGLELGTEATRTGIIDNARNSGYIELKKDVYYILPDGEYLIKSLIRMKISMDKYKTSEMGQA
;
A
#
# COMPACT_ATOMS: atom_id res chain seq x y z
N MET A 1 -17.45 -18.26 32.29
CA MET A 1 -16.12 -18.24 31.64
C MET A 1 -16.18 -17.51 30.32
N ILE A 2 -15.10 -16.88 29.93
CA ILE A 2 -14.97 -16.15 28.66
C ILE A 2 -14.17 -17.01 27.67
N LEU A 3 -14.76 -17.32 26.52
CA LEU A 3 -14.09 -18.03 25.43
C LEU A 3 -13.52 -17.05 24.42
N ILE A 4 -12.21 -17.02 24.24
CA ILE A 4 -11.54 -16.21 23.25
C ILE A 4 -11.15 -17.09 22.06
N ILE A 5 -11.53 -16.68 20.86
CA ILE A 5 -11.20 -17.35 19.61
C ILE A 5 -10.26 -16.48 18.81
N ALA A 6 -8.99 -16.89 18.73
CA ALA A 6 -7.97 -16.24 17.92
C ALA A 6 -7.99 -16.73 16.47
N GLU A 7 -7.46 -15.95 15.56
CA GLU A 7 -7.35 -16.34 14.15
C GLU A 7 -6.32 -17.46 13.92
N LYS A 8 -5.29 -17.52 14.76
CA LYS A 8 -4.17 -18.47 14.65
C LYS A 8 -3.58 -18.82 16.02
N PRO A 9 -2.85 -19.96 16.11
CA PRO A 9 -2.20 -20.39 17.34
C PRO A 9 -1.20 -19.38 17.93
N SER A 10 -0.46 -18.67 17.09
CA SER A 10 0.51 -17.65 17.52
C SER A 10 -0.18 -16.50 18.28
N LEU A 11 -1.29 -16.03 17.77
CA LEU A 11 -2.10 -15.00 18.42
C LEU A 11 -2.68 -15.49 19.75
N ALA A 12 -3.16 -16.72 19.80
CA ALA A 12 -3.64 -17.34 21.05
C ALA A 12 -2.56 -17.33 22.14
N ARG A 13 -1.31 -17.67 21.81
CA ARG A 13 -0.20 -17.62 22.76
C ARG A 13 0.08 -16.20 23.25
N ASN A 14 0.02 -15.21 22.38
CA ASN A 14 0.22 -13.81 22.75
C ASN A 14 -0.91 -13.27 23.66
N ILE A 15 -2.14 -13.69 23.40
CA ILE A 15 -3.29 -13.38 24.26
C ILE A 15 -3.08 -13.98 25.65
N ILE A 16 -2.65 -15.22 25.75
CA ILE A 16 -2.35 -15.89 27.01
C ILE A 16 -1.25 -15.13 27.80
N ALA A 17 -0.21 -14.68 27.13
CA ALA A 17 0.83 -13.89 27.75
C ALA A 17 0.29 -12.55 28.33
N GLY A 18 -0.70 -11.97 27.67
CA GLY A 18 -1.37 -10.75 28.14
C GLY A 18 -2.37 -10.98 29.27
N ILE A 19 -3.04 -12.14 29.29
CA ILE A 19 -3.90 -12.54 30.42
C ILE A 19 -3.05 -12.72 31.67
N GLY A 20 -1.87 -13.32 31.52
CA GLY A 20 -1.01 -13.65 32.65
C GLY A 20 -1.54 -14.81 33.51
N GLY A 21 -0.98 -14.99 34.69
CA GLY A 21 -1.40 -16.05 35.61
C GLY A 21 -1.08 -17.46 35.11
N LYS A 22 -1.82 -18.44 35.61
CA LYS A 22 -1.62 -19.84 35.27
C LYS A 22 -2.65 -20.35 34.27
N MET A 23 -2.21 -20.53 33.03
CA MET A 23 -3.01 -21.12 31.96
C MET A 23 -2.55 -22.55 31.67
N THR A 24 -3.48 -23.49 31.73
CA THR A 24 -3.22 -24.92 31.44
C THR A 24 -3.46 -25.22 29.98
N LYS A 25 -2.48 -25.84 29.33
CA LYS A 25 -2.61 -26.29 27.93
C LYS A 25 -3.46 -27.55 27.86
N MET A 26 -4.53 -27.46 27.11
CA MET A 26 -5.42 -28.57 26.80
C MET A 26 -5.23 -29.02 25.34
N SER A 27 -6.03 -29.98 24.88
CA SER A 27 -6.01 -30.40 23.49
C SER A 27 -6.73 -29.37 22.60
N GLY A 28 -5.95 -28.51 21.94
CA GLY A 28 -6.45 -27.48 21.02
C GLY A 28 -6.93 -26.18 21.68
N TYR A 29 -6.73 -25.99 22.97
CA TYR A 29 -7.06 -24.73 23.68
C TYR A 29 -6.26 -24.62 24.97
N TYR A 30 -6.38 -23.44 25.62
CA TYR A 30 -5.85 -23.18 26.96
C TYR A 30 -6.98 -22.81 27.90
N GLU A 31 -6.88 -23.19 29.17
CA GLU A 31 -7.86 -22.90 30.20
C GLU A 31 -7.19 -22.39 31.48
N GLY A 32 -7.73 -21.31 32.05
CA GLY A 32 -7.24 -20.73 33.31
C GLY A 32 -7.71 -19.29 33.47
N GLU A 33 -7.57 -18.75 34.68
CA GLU A 33 -7.88 -17.33 35.02
C GLU A 33 -9.26 -16.85 34.58
N GLY A 34 -10.24 -17.75 34.45
CA GLY A 34 -11.59 -17.41 33.97
C GLY A 34 -11.75 -17.39 32.45
N PHE A 35 -10.71 -17.78 31.71
CA PHE A 35 -10.68 -17.78 30.25
C PHE A 35 -10.47 -19.19 29.67
N LEU A 36 -11.08 -19.37 28.49
CA LEU A 36 -10.70 -20.40 27.53
C LEU A 36 -10.15 -19.68 26.30
N VAL A 37 -9.02 -20.11 25.79
CA VAL A 37 -8.42 -19.51 24.58
C VAL A 37 -8.18 -20.61 23.55
N THR A 38 -8.87 -20.52 22.44
CA THR A 38 -8.71 -21.41 21.27
C THR A 38 -8.40 -20.59 20.03
N TRP A 39 -8.28 -21.22 18.90
CA TRP A 39 -7.88 -20.59 17.65
C TRP A 39 -8.48 -21.25 16.42
N ALA A 40 -8.57 -20.50 15.33
CA ALA A 40 -8.73 -21.02 13.99
C ALA A 40 -7.36 -21.26 13.32
N PHE A 41 -7.35 -21.67 12.08
CA PHE A 41 -6.17 -21.73 11.20
C PHE A 41 -6.39 -20.81 9.99
N GLY A 42 -6.66 -19.53 10.24
CA GLY A 42 -7.21 -18.63 9.25
C GLY A 42 -8.64 -19.03 8.90
N HIS A 43 -9.04 -18.89 7.65
CA HIS A 43 -10.37 -19.31 7.20
C HIS A 43 -10.61 -20.80 7.39
N LEU A 44 -11.59 -21.17 8.20
CA LEU A 44 -12.11 -22.55 8.30
C LEU A 44 -13.28 -22.77 7.33
N PHE A 45 -13.96 -21.71 6.93
CA PHE A 45 -15.09 -21.71 6.02
C PHE A 45 -14.73 -21.07 4.68
N SER A 46 -15.35 -21.55 3.62
CA SER A 46 -15.35 -20.94 2.30
C SER A 46 -16.76 -20.94 1.72
N LEU A 47 -17.02 -20.06 0.74
CA LEU A 47 -18.26 -20.09 -0.02
C LEU A 47 -18.40 -21.42 -0.77
N CYS A 48 -19.62 -21.88 -0.89
CA CYS A 48 -19.98 -23.03 -1.72
C CYS A 48 -19.69 -22.75 -3.20
N ASP A 49 -19.45 -23.81 -3.97
CA ASP A 49 -19.29 -23.73 -5.42
C ASP A 49 -20.65 -23.67 -6.13
N ILE A 50 -20.65 -23.41 -7.44
CA ILE A 50 -21.89 -23.30 -8.23
C ILE A 50 -22.76 -24.55 -8.09
N GLU A 51 -22.15 -25.73 -8.15
CA GLU A 51 -22.82 -27.03 -8.08
C GLU A 51 -23.56 -27.26 -6.75
N ASP A 52 -23.10 -26.65 -5.67
CA ASP A 52 -23.73 -26.77 -4.36
C ASP A 52 -25.09 -26.03 -4.27
N TYR A 53 -25.41 -25.21 -5.26
CA TYR A 53 -26.69 -24.51 -5.39
C TYR A 53 -27.69 -25.23 -6.31
N GLU A 54 -27.27 -26.34 -6.96
CA GLU A 54 -28.15 -27.17 -7.77
C GLU A 54 -29.00 -28.09 -6.89
N GLU A 55 -30.20 -28.43 -7.34
CA GLU A 55 -31.10 -29.34 -6.62
C GLU A 55 -30.50 -30.73 -6.44
N ASN A 56 -29.75 -31.19 -7.44
CA ASN A 56 -29.06 -32.49 -7.46
C ASN A 56 -27.60 -32.27 -7.83
N PRO A 57 -26.72 -31.96 -6.85
CA PRO A 57 -25.31 -31.75 -7.12
C PRO A 57 -24.66 -32.97 -7.77
N PRO A 58 -23.85 -32.80 -8.85
CA PRO A 58 -23.21 -33.93 -9.51
C PRO A 58 -22.07 -34.50 -8.64
N GLU A 59 -21.89 -35.82 -8.66
CA GLU A 59 -20.78 -36.49 -7.96
C GLU A 59 -19.41 -36.02 -8.49
N THR A 60 -19.34 -35.75 -9.80
CA THR A 60 -18.11 -35.26 -10.46
C THR A 60 -18.37 -33.91 -11.10
N VAL A 61 -17.66 -32.89 -10.60
CA VAL A 61 -17.79 -31.53 -11.10
C VAL A 61 -17.08 -31.39 -12.45
N ARG A 62 -17.87 -31.05 -13.48
CA ARG A 62 -17.37 -30.56 -14.77
C ARG A 62 -17.98 -29.19 -15.05
N TRP A 63 -17.12 -28.25 -15.40
CA TRP A 63 -17.63 -26.94 -15.79
C TRP A 63 -18.38 -27.02 -17.11
N THR A 64 -19.57 -26.46 -17.13
CA THR A 64 -20.45 -26.35 -18.31
C THR A 64 -21.01 -24.93 -18.42
N MET A 65 -21.56 -24.59 -19.58
CA MET A 65 -22.27 -23.31 -19.75
C MET A 65 -23.69 -23.33 -19.18
N ASP A 66 -24.23 -24.52 -18.87
CA ASP A 66 -25.64 -24.69 -18.53
C ASP A 66 -26.03 -24.05 -17.21
N ASN A 67 -25.10 -23.97 -16.25
CA ASN A 67 -25.30 -23.35 -14.95
C ASN A 67 -24.66 -21.97 -14.80
N LEU A 68 -24.34 -21.31 -15.92
CA LEU A 68 -23.79 -19.96 -15.94
C LEU A 68 -24.77 -18.96 -16.57
N PRO A 69 -24.91 -17.75 -16.02
CA PRO A 69 -24.32 -17.29 -14.75
C PRO A 69 -25.08 -17.83 -13.54
N CYS A 70 -24.36 -18.06 -12.44
CA CYS A 70 -24.93 -18.46 -11.16
C CYS A 70 -25.06 -17.22 -10.25
N PHE A 71 -26.27 -16.94 -9.81
CA PHE A 71 -26.61 -15.87 -8.86
C PHE A 71 -27.37 -16.50 -7.69
N PRO A 72 -26.67 -16.93 -6.62
CA PRO A 72 -27.34 -17.52 -5.46
C PRO A 72 -28.31 -16.53 -4.80
N GLU A 73 -29.53 -16.95 -4.49
CA GLU A 73 -30.46 -16.13 -3.71
C GLU A 73 -29.91 -15.85 -2.29
N LYS A 74 -29.22 -16.84 -1.73
CA LYS A 74 -28.52 -16.75 -0.46
C LYS A 74 -27.19 -17.49 -0.54
N PHE A 75 -26.11 -16.78 -0.22
CA PHE A 75 -24.79 -17.40 -0.13
C PHE A 75 -24.70 -18.41 1.00
N LYS A 76 -24.07 -19.54 0.73
CA LYS A 76 -23.84 -20.62 1.69
C LYS A 76 -22.34 -20.78 1.93
N PHE A 77 -21.98 -20.97 3.17
CA PHE A 77 -20.62 -21.33 3.58
C PHE A 77 -20.56 -22.81 3.97
N ARG A 78 -19.39 -23.37 3.77
CA ARG A 78 -19.06 -24.74 4.21
C ARG A 78 -17.65 -24.76 4.76
N ILE A 79 -17.28 -25.83 5.47
CA ILE A 79 -15.86 -26.07 5.79
C ILE A 79 -15.07 -26.08 4.49
N LYS A 80 -13.94 -25.39 4.48
CA LYS A 80 -13.09 -25.28 3.28
C LYS A 80 -12.65 -26.64 2.76
N LYS A 81 -12.38 -26.73 1.47
CA LYS A 81 -11.81 -27.90 0.83
C LYS A 81 -10.28 -27.83 0.84
N ASP A 82 -9.64 -28.99 0.87
CA ASP A 82 -8.21 -29.15 0.67
C ASP A 82 -7.82 -29.13 -0.81
N ALA A 83 -6.54 -29.33 -1.10
CA ALA A 83 -6.02 -29.36 -2.47
C ALA A 83 -6.61 -30.51 -3.33
N ALA A 84 -7.08 -31.57 -2.71
CA ALA A 84 -7.74 -32.71 -3.34
C ALA A 84 -9.26 -32.47 -3.54
N LYS A 85 -9.74 -31.27 -3.25
CA LYS A 85 -11.16 -30.86 -3.31
C LYS A 85 -12.08 -31.64 -2.37
N GLN A 86 -11.52 -32.27 -1.34
CA GLN A 86 -12.25 -32.90 -0.25
C GLN A 86 -12.37 -31.91 0.93
N THR A 87 -13.33 -32.16 1.83
CA THR A 87 -13.43 -31.37 3.07
C THR A 87 -12.10 -31.44 3.84
N ASP A 88 -11.53 -30.27 4.17
CA ASP A 88 -10.28 -30.19 4.93
C ASP A 88 -10.50 -30.75 6.34
N ALA A 89 -9.89 -31.91 6.60
CA ALA A 89 -10.04 -32.63 7.85
C ALA A 89 -9.48 -31.87 9.07
N GLY A 90 -8.44 -31.05 8.86
CA GLY A 90 -7.86 -30.21 9.91
C GLY A 90 -8.81 -29.08 10.30
N ALA A 91 -9.37 -28.39 9.29
CA ALA A 91 -10.36 -27.34 9.50
C ALA A 91 -11.63 -27.89 10.17
N ALA A 92 -12.11 -29.05 9.72
CA ALA A 92 -13.30 -29.69 10.30
C ALA A 92 -13.10 -30.04 11.79
N ARG A 93 -11.96 -30.65 12.14
CA ARG A 93 -11.65 -30.98 13.54
C ARG A 93 -11.54 -29.75 14.42
N GLN A 94 -10.90 -28.70 13.91
CA GLN A 94 -10.75 -27.46 14.67
C GLN A 94 -12.10 -26.76 14.87
N PHE A 95 -12.96 -26.77 13.87
CA PHE A 95 -14.30 -26.21 13.98
C PHE A 95 -15.14 -27.00 15.00
N GLU A 96 -15.10 -28.33 15.00
CA GLU A 96 -15.83 -29.15 15.97
C GLU A 96 -15.36 -28.86 17.41
N LEU A 97 -14.06 -28.61 17.63
CA LEU A 97 -13.55 -28.19 18.92
C LEU A 97 -14.11 -26.81 19.32
N ILE A 98 -14.08 -25.83 18.41
CA ILE A 98 -14.64 -24.49 18.64
C ILE A 98 -16.12 -24.60 19.00
N LYS A 99 -16.88 -25.40 18.25
CA LYS A 99 -18.29 -25.65 18.48
C LYS A 99 -18.55 -26.24 19.87
N LYS A 100 -17.77 -27.24 20.26
CA LYS A 100 -17.83 -27.85 21.60
C LYS A 100 -17.57 -26.83 22.71
N LEU A 101 -16.56 -25.98 22.54
CA LEU A 101 -16.21 -24.95 23.53
C LEU A 101 -17.30 -23.85 23.61
N CYS A 102 -17.83 -23.41 22.46
CA CYS A 102 -18.94 -22.47 22.40
C CYS A 102 -20.20 -22.99 23.10
N GLY A 103 -20.45 -24.31 23.04
CA GLY A 103 -21.59 -24.98 23.66
C GLY A 103 -21.43 -25.31 25.14
N ARG A 104 -20.28 -25.05 25.75
CA ARG A 104 -20.08 -25.30 27.19
C ARG A 104 -21.04 -24.46 28.05
N PRO A 105 -21.73 -25.08 29.04
CA PRO A 105 -22.70 -24.37 29.88
C PRO A 105 -22.07 -23.27 30.74
N ASP A 106 -20.78 -23.41 31.10
CA ASP A 106 -20.03 -22.44 31.89
C ASP A 106 -19.45 -21.28 31.07
N VAL A 107 -19.56 -21.33 29.73
CA VAL A 107 -19.18 -20.24 28.83
C VAL A 107 -20.41 -19.33 28.60
N ASP A 108 -20.33 -18.13 29.11
CA ASP A 108 -21.37 -17.10 28.98
C ASP A 108 -21.02 -16.00 27.96
N THR A 109 -19.74 -15.84 27.66
CA THR A 109 -19.20 -14.79 26.78
C THR A 109 -18.22 -15.38 25.78
N ILE A 110 -18.37 -15.00 24.52
CA ILE A 110 -17.47 -15.36 23.42
C ILE A 110 -16.81 -14.10 22.92
N VAL A 111 -15.53 -14.19 22.60
CA VAL A 111 -14.72 -13.07 22.12
C VAL A 111 -14.14 -13.40 20.75
N ASN A 112 -14.44 -12.55 19.79
CA ASN A 112 -13.78 -12.53 18.49
C ASN A 112 -12.43 -11.85 18.64
N ALA A 113 -11.36 -12.63 18.56
CA ALA A 113 -9.97 -12.16 18.57
C ALA A 113 -9.29 -12.45 17.23
N GLY A 114 -10.00 -12.28 16.12
CA GLY A 114 -9.39 -12.23 14.78
C GLY A 114 -8.43 -11.05 14.63
N ASP A 115 -7.57 -11.10 13.64
CA ASP A 115 -6.70 -9.96 13.32
C ASP A 115 -7.54 -8.68 13.16
N ALA A 116 -6.92 -7.54 13.42
CA ALA A 116 -7.60 -6.27 13.48
C ALA A 116 -7.88 -5.71 12.06
N ASP A 117 -8.59 -6.48 11.25
CA ASP A 117 -9.08 -6.10 9.92
C ASP A 117 -10.41 -6.80 9.61
N ARG A 118 -10.99 -6.48 8.44
CA ARG A 118 -12.27 -7.07 8.01
C ARG A 118 -12.18 -8.57 7.72
N GLU A 119 -11.02 -9.08 7.29
CA GLU A 119 -10.82 -10.52 7.09
C GLU A 119 -10.80 -11.25 8.44
N GLY A 120 -10.03 -10.75 9.41
CA GLY A 120 -10.00 -11.29 10.77
C GLY A 120 -11.36 -11.25 11.45
N GLU A 121 -12.13 -10.20 11.19
CA GLU A 121 -13.51 -10.06 11.68
C GLU A 121 -14.40 -11.21 11.20
N ILE A 122 -14.47 -11.45 9.89
CA ILE A 122 -15.37 -12.45 9.32
C ILE A 122 -14.88 -13.89 9.54
N ILE A 123 -13.58 -14.13 9.65
CA ILE A 123 -13.01 -15.46 9.91
C ILE A 123 -13.58 -16.04 11.21
N VAL A 124 -13.49 -15.30 12.30
CA VAL A 124 -13.95 -15.75 13.60
C VAL A 124 -15.46 -15.64 13.73
N ARG A 125 -16.08 -14.59 13.19
CA ARG A 125 -17.55 -14.43 13.20
C ARG A 125 -18.24 -15.62 12.54
N LEU A 126 -17.76 -16.10 11.39
CA LEU A 126 -18.28 -17.29 10.72
C LEU A 126 -18.18 -18.55 11.60
N CYS A 127 -17.07 -18.71 12.34
CA CYS A 127 -16.94 -19.81 13.29
C CYS A 127 -18.01 -19.74 14.39
N VAL A 128 -18.23 -18.57 14.96
CA VAL A 128 -19.18 -18.37 16.05
C VAL A 128 -20.63 -18.54 15.57
N GLU A 129 -20.99 -17.93 14.44
CA GLU A 129 -22.33 -18.04 13.86
C GLU A 129 -22.71 -19.49 13.51
N ASN A 130 -21.75 -20.29 13.06
CA ASN A 130 -21.99 -21.70 12.75
C ASN A 130 -21.84 -22.62 13.97
N ALA A 131 -21.23 -22.16 15.05
CA ALA A 131 -21.04 -22.95 16.27
C ALA A 131 -22.16 -22.80 17.30
N LEU A 132 -22.79 -21.63 17.39
CA LEU A 132 -23.81 -21.33 18.40
C LEU A 132 -25.16 -21.86 18.00
N SER A 133 -25.80 -22.61 18.93
CA SER A 133 -27.22 -22.96 18.90
C SER A 133 -28.09 -21.98 19.71
N GLU A 134 -27.50 -21.30 20.68
CA GLU A 134 -28.14 -20.33 21.56
C GLU A 134 -27.34 -19.03 21.60
N SER A 135 -28.02 -17.91 21.76
CA SER A 135 -27.34 -16.61 21.83
C SER A 135 -26.52 -16.48 23.12
N LYS A 136 -25.25 -16.05 22.97
CA LYS A 136 -24.36 -15.69 24.08
C LYS A 136 -23.83 -14.28 23.87
N LYS A 137 -23.33 -13.66 24.95
CA LYS A 137 -22.65 -12.38 24.84
C LYS A 137 -21.46 -12.50 23.91
N PHE A 138 -21.36 -11.59 22.95
CA PHE A 138 -20.33 -11.62 21.91
C PHE A 138 -19.57 -10.31 21.87
N LEU A 139 -18.27 -10.35 22.17
CA LEU A 139 -17.39 -9.21 22.27
C LEU A 139 -16.26 -9.29 21.22
N ARG A 140 -15.66 -8.15 20.97
CA ARG A 140 -14.48 -8.00 20.09
C ARG A 140 -13.23 -7.62 20.88
N LEU A 141 -12.17 -8.38 20.70
CA LEU A 141 -10.82 -8.04 21.15
C LEU A 141 -10.03 -7.48 19.95
N TRP A 142 -9.78 -6.18 19.98
CA TRP A 142 -9.07 -5.48 18.92
C TRP A 142 -7.62 -5.20 19.34
N LEU A 143 -6.64 -5.77 18.63
CA LEU A 143 -5.23 -5.72 18.99
C LEU A 143 -4.41 -4.95 17.96
N PRO A 144 -4.06 -3.68 18.22
CA PRO A 144 -3.17 -2.90 17.35
C PRO A 144 -1.72 -3.40 17.36
N ASP A 145 -1.29 -4.06 18.42
CA ASP A 145 -0.08 -4.87 18.50
C ASP A 145 -0.29 -6.06 19.46
N GLN A 146 0.62 -7.00 19.49
CA GLN A 146 0.49 -8.24 20.26
C GLN A 146 1.44 -8.32 21.48
N THR A 147 1.84 -7.16 22.02
CA THR A 147 2.58 -7.13 23.29
C THR A 147 1.66 -7.50 24.46
N PRO A 148 2.18 -8.12 25.53
CA PRO A 148 1.38 -8.42 26.72
C PRO A 148 0.67 -7.20 27.31
N GLU A 149 1.31 -6.04 27.30
CA GLU A 149 0.76 -4.78 27.79
C GLU A 149 -0.46 -4.33 26.99
N THR A 150 -0.37 -4.40 25.65
CA THR A 150 -1.48 -4.04 24.76
C THR A 150 -2.62 -5.04 24.87
N VAL A 151 -2.31 -6.34 24.95
CA VAL A 151 -3.33 -7.37 25.14
C VAL A 151 -4.08 -7.17 26.45
N ALA A 152 -3.38 -6.93 27.57
CA ALA A 152 -4.01 -6.69 28.87
C ALA A 152 -4.93 -5.45 28.83
N SER A 153 -4.49 -4.37 28.21
CA SER A 153 -5.29 -3.14 28.05
C SER A 153 -6.53 -3.38 27.19
N ALA A 154 -6.38 -4.11 26.07
CA ALA A 154 -7.48 -4.41 25.16
C ALA A 154 -8.51 -5.36 25.77
N LEU A 155 -8.10 -6.33 26.59
CA LEU A 155 -8.99 -7.21 27.34
C LEU A 155 -9.88 -6.44 28.34
N ALA A 156 -9.36 -5.37 28.90
CA ALA A 156 -10.11 -4.50 29.82
C ALA A 156 -11.12 -3.59 29.09
N ASP A 157 -10.94 -3.35 27.77
CA ASP A 157 -11.74 -2.42 26.96
C ASP A 157 -12.44 -3.11 25.78
N MET A 158 -12.75 -4.39 25.91
CA MET A 158 -13.49 -5.10 24.87
C MET A 158 -14.88 -4.50 24.66
N LYS A 159 -15.23 -4.30 23.39
CA LYS A 159 -16.54 -3.77 22.98
C LYS A 159 -17.45 -4.85 22.47
N ASP A 160 -18.75 -4.56 22.44
CA ASP A 160 -19.73 -5.47 21.85
C ASP A 160 -19.43 -5.68 20.36
N GLU A 161 -19.59 -6.91 19.89
CA GLU A 161 -19.34 -7.29 18.49
C GLU A 161 -20.21 -6.51 17.51
N SER A 162 -21.39 -6.05 17.92
CA SER A 162 -22.29 -5.24 17.10
C SER A 162 -21.69 -3.90 16.69
N GLU A 163 -20.74 -3.37 17.44
CA GLU A 163 -20.02 -2.14 17.06
C GLU A 163 -19.14 -2.34 15.81
N TYR A 164 -18.80 -3.59 15.49
CA TYR A 164 -18.01 -3.98 14.31
C TYR A 164 -18.89 -4.51 13.15
N GLN A 165 -20.23 -4.34 13.23
CA GLN A 165 -21.15 -4.85 12.22
C GLN A 165 -20.84 -4.32 10.81
N ARG A 166 -20.54 -3.03 10.68
CA ARG A 166 -20.16 -2.43 9.39
C ARG A 166 -18.91 -3.07 8.78
N LEU A 167 -17.94 -3.38 9.64
CA LEU A 167 -16.69 -4.03 9.20
C LEU A 167 -16.98 -5.46 8.69
N ALA A 168 -17.84 -6.19 9.38
CA ALA A 168 -18.29 -7.51 8.96
C ALA A 168 -19.09 -7.45 7.65
N ASP A 169 -20.04 -6.53 7.53
CA ASP A 169 -20.86 -6.35 6.33
C ASP A 169 -19.99 -6.04 5.11
N GLU A 170 -18.99 -5.18 5.27
CA GLU A 170 -18.00 -4.88 4.23
C GLU A 170 -17.19 -6.12 3.83
N GLY A 171 -16.76 -6.92 4.80
CA GLY A 171 -16.03 -8.16 4.56
C GLY A 171 -16.86 -9.19 3.80
N PHE A 172 -18.12 -9.39 4.19
CA PHE A 172 -19.04 -10.30 3.52
C PHE A 172 -19.44 -9.81 2.13
N ALA A 173 -19.83 -8.55 1.98
CA ALA A 173 -20.18 -7.97 0.69
C ALA A 173 -19.05 -8.14 -0.33
N ARG A 174 -17.83 -7.85 0.08
CA ARG A 174 -16.64 -8.05 -0.74
C ARG A 174 -16.46 -9.52 -1.14
N THR A 175 -16.57 -10.42 -0.19
CA THR A 175 -16.46 -11.87 -0.43
C THR A 175 -17.48 -12.34 -1.45
N TYR A 176 -18.74 -11.87 -1.35
CA TYR A 176 -19.82 -12.22 -2.27
C TYR A 176 -19.62 -11.65 -3.67
N ILE A 177 -19.22 -10.40 -3.78
CA ILE A 177 -18.96 -9.75 -5.07
C ILE A 177 -17.77 -10.42 -5.76
N ASP A 178 -16.69 -10.68 -5.04
CA ASP A 178 -15.50 -11.35 -5.59
C ASP A 178 -15.84 -12.78 -6.07
N TRP A 179 -16.72 -13.50 -5.37
CA TRP A 179 -17.21 -14.79 -5.81
C TRP A 179 -18.08 -14.68 -7.06
N LEU A 180 -19.07 -13.77 -7.06
CA LEU A 180 -19.99 -13.60 -8.20
C LEU A 180 -19.25 -13.34 -9.51
N TYR A 181 -18.32 -12.40 -9.49
CA TYR A 181 -17.54 -12.06 -10.69
C TYR A 181 -16.45 -13.10 -10.96
N GLY A 182 -15.68 -13.45 -9.95
CA GLY A 182 -14.54 -14.34 -10.12
C GLY A 182 -14.93 -15.73 -10.61
N VAL A 183 -15.89 -16.36 -9.97
CA VAL A 183 -16.30 -17.73 -10.32
C VAL A 183 -17.01 -17.78 -11.66
N ASN A 184 -18.01 -16.93 -11.87
CA ASN A 184 -18.78 -16.92 -13.13
C ASN A 184 -17.90 -16.59 -14.34
N LEU A 185 -17.12 -15.51 -14.27
CA LEU A 185 -16.29 -15.08 -15.41
C LEU A 185 -15.10 -16.00 -15.66
N THR A 186 -14.49 -16.55 -14.61
CA THR A 186 -13.41 -17.54 -14.76
C THR A 186 -13.92 -18.78 -15.50
N ARG A 187 -15.06 -19.34 -15.11
CA ARG A 187 -15.63 -20.51 -15.78
C ARG A 187 -16.03 -20.18 -17.21
N TYR A 188 -16.74 -19.08 -17.41
CA TYR A 188 -17.16 -18.64 -18.74
C TYR A 188 -15.97 -18.48 -19.70
N ALA A 189 -14.96 -17.71 -19.31
CA ALA A 189 -13.80 -17.47 -20.15
C ALA A 189 -12.97 -18.74 -20.41
N THR A 190 -12.84 -19.60 -19.39
CA THR A 190 -12.14 -20.88 -19.51
C THR A 190 -12.85 -21.81 -20.51
N LEU A 191 -14.17 -21.91 -20.42
CA LEU A 191 -14.97 -22.73 -21.35
C LEU A 191 -14.94 -22.19 -22.78
N LYS A 192 -14.96 -20.86 -22.94
CA LYS A 192 -14.88 -20.23 -24.29
C LYS A 192 -13.53 -20.37 -24.95
N THR A 193 -12.44 -20.40 -24.19
CA THR A 193 -11.08 -20.42 -24.73
C THR A 193 -10.43 -21.79 -24.69
N GLY A 194 -10.95 -22.72 -23.90
CA GLY A 194 -10.33 -24.02 -23.64
C GLY A 194 -9.06 -23.94 -22.76
N LYS A 195 -8.72 -22.75 -22.26
CA LYS A 195 -7.56 -22.51 -21.40
C LYS A 195 -8.01 -21.86 -20.08
N LEU A 196 -7.48 -22.32 -18.95
CA LEU A 196 -7.80 -21.73 -17.65
C LEU A 196 -7.42 -20.25 -17.63
N LEU A 197 -8.44 -19.40 -17.51
CA LEU A 197 -8.31 -17.96 -17.34
C LEU A 197 -8.91 -17.54 -16.00
N ARG A 198 -8.04 -17.15 -15.07
CA ARG A 198 -8.45 -16.66 -13.74
C ARG A 198 -8.82 -15.19 -13.85
N ILE A 199 -10.09 -14.88 -13.64
CA ILE A 199 -10.63 -13.53 -13.69
C ILE A 199 -11.08 -13.13 -12.30
N GLY A 200 -10.73 -11.92 -11.90
CA GLY A 200 -11.13 -11.32 -10.64
C GLY A 200 -11.14 -9.81 -10.74
N ARG A 201 -11.87 -9.20 -9.84
CA ARG A 201 -12.13 -7.76 -9.80
C ARG A 201 -10.84 -6.92 -9.66
N VAL A 202 -9.83 -7.43 -8.98
CA VAL A 202 -8.55 -6.71 -8.74
C VAL A 202 -7.39 -7.30 -9.54
N ILE A 203 -7.33 -8.63 -9.71
CA ILE A 203 -6.23 -9.27 -10.45
C ILE A 203 -6.17 -8.83 -11.91
N VAL A 204 -7.30 -8.69 -12.58
CA VAL A 204 -7.35 -8.27 -13.99
C VAL A 204 -6.85 -6.83 -14.18
N PRO A 205 -7.28 -5.82 -13.40
CA PRO A 205 -6.71 -4.48 -13.49
C PRO A 205 -5.20 -4.43 -13.25
N ILE A 206 -4.67 -5.25 -12.35
CA ILE A 206 -3.23 -5.35 -12.09
C ILE A 206 -2.50 -5.88 -13.33
N VAL A 207 -2.96 -7.00 -13.87
CA VAL A 207 -2.37 -7.60 -15.08
C VAL A 207 -2.49 -6.65 -16.27
N LYS A 208 -3.65 -5.97 -16.41
CA LYS A 208 -3.87 -4.99 -17.47
C LYS A 208 -2.93 -3.79 -17.36
N ALA A 209 -2.69 -3.27 -16.17
CA ALA A 209 -1.77 -2.15 -15.97
C ALA A 209 -0.35 -2.51 -16.46
N ILE A 210 0.15 -3.69 -16.10
CA ILE A 210 1.46 -4.17 -16.54
C ILE A 210 1.47 -4.44 -18.04
N TYR A 211 0.41 -5.06 -18.57
CA TYR A 211 0.23 -5.29 -20.01
C TYR A 211 0.27 -3.97 -20.81
N ASP A 212 -0.53 -2.99 -20.42
CA ASP A 212 -0.60 -1.71 -21.13
C ASP A 212 0.75 -0.99 -21.10
N ARG A 213 1.45 -1.03 -19.97
CA ARG A 213 2.77 -0.42 -19.82
C ARG A 213 3.80 -1.11 -20.71
N ASP A 214 3.85 -2.43 -20.71
CA ASP A 214 4.81 -3.20 -21.50
C ASP A 214 4.53 -3.10 -22.99
N MET A 215 3.25 -3.01 -23.41
CA MET A 215 2.89 -2.73 -24.79
C MET A 215 3.29 -1.32 -25.21
N ALA A 216 3.11 -0.33 -24.37
CA ALA A 216 3.55 1.04 -24.62
C ALA A 216 5.08 1.11 -24.82
N ILE A 217 5.84 0.34 -24.05
CA ILE A 217 7.31 0.24 -24.20
C ILE A 217 7.66 -0.48 -25.51
N ARG A 218 7.03 -1.63 -25.78
CA ARG A 218 7.28 -2.47 -26.97
C ARG A 218 6.98 -1.74 -28.28
N ASN A 219 5.92 -0.94 -28.29
CA ASN A 219 5.47 -0.21 -29.48
C ASN A 219 5.98 1.23 -29.55
N PHE A 220 6.83 1.61 -28.61
CA PHE A 220 7.37 2.96 -28.54
C PHE A 220 8.30 3.23 -29.73
N VAL A 221 8.08 4.37 -30.38
CA VAL A 221 8.95 4.86 -31.45
C VAL A 221 9.63 6.13 -30.96
N PRO A 222 10.97 6.13 -30.78
CA PRO A 222 11.71 7.32 -30.38
C PRO A 222 11.55 8.44 -31.41
N GLU A 223 11.33 9.65 -30.93
CA GLU A 223 11.29 10.86 -31.75
C GLU A 223 12.47 11.76 -31.40
N LEU A 224 13.17 12.24 -32.43
CA LEU A 224 14.22 13.23 -32.29
C LEU A 224 13.65 14.60 -32.01
N TYR A 225 14.26 15.34 -31.12
CA TYR A 225 13.97 16.74 -30.85
C TYR A 225 15.24 17.47 -30.44
N TYR A 226 15.22 18.81 -30.50
CA TYR A 226 16.33 19.64 -30.08
C TYR A 226 15.97 20.41 -28.81
N GLY A 227 16.84 20.33 -27.80
CA GLY A 227 16.89 21.25 -26.68
C GLY A 227 17.97 22.32 -26.90
N ILE A 228 17.95 23.35 -26.11
CA ILE A 228 18.96 24.42 -26.15
C ILE A 228 19.66 24.48 -24.80
N VAL A 229 20.96 24.35 -24.79
CA VAL A 229 21.79 24.29 -23.58
C VAL A 229 23.02 25.18 -23.75
N SER A 230 23.34 25.93 -22.69
CA SER A 230 24.63 26.61 -22.52
C SER A 230 25.38 25.98 -21.35
N LYS A 231 26.62 25.63 -21.56
CA LYS A 231 27.51 25.07 -20.53
C LYS A 231 28.89 25.75 -20.65
N GLU A 232 29.02 26.89 -19.99
CA GLU A 232 30.25 27.70 -20.03
C GLU A 232 30.73 27.99 -18.61
N GLU A 233 32.02 28.30 -18.53
CA GLU A 233 32.67 28.65 -17.28
C GLU A 233 32.47 30.16 -16.98
N THR A 234 32.06 30.44 -15.75
CA THR A 234 31.97 31.80 -15.22
C THR A 234 32.66 31.84 -13.85
N GLY A 235 33.69 32.66 -13.71
CA GLY A 235 34.42 32.80 -12.45
C GLY A 235 35.11 31.51 -11.97
N GLY A 236 35.54 30.64 -12.89
CA GLY A 236 36.17 29.35 -12.58
C GLY A 236 35.23 28.20 -12.31
N GLU A 237 33.93 28.40 -12.43
CA GLU A 237 32.91 27.37 -12.22
C GLU A 237 31.99 27.24 -13.44
N VAL A 238 31.61 26.00 -13.75
CA VAL A 238 30.72 25.72 -14.89
C VAL A 238 29.28 26.08 -14.52
N VAL A 239 28.65 26.91 -15.34
CA VAL A 239 27.23 27.29 -15.25
C VAL A 239 26.49 26.63 -16.41
N GLU A 240 25.60 25.73 -16.10
CA GLU A 240 24.72 25.05 -17.07
C GLU A 240 23.34 25.66 -17.08
N LEU A 241 22.92 26.17 -18.24
CA LEU A 241 21.57 26.73 -18.45
C LEU A 241 20.86 25.93 -19.52
N THR A 242 19.70 25.37 -19.17
CA THR A 242 18.86 24.61 -20.11
C THR A 242 17.58 25.36 -20.36
N SER A 243 17.32 25.72 -21.62
CA SER A 243 16.08 26.37 -22.03
C SER A 243 14.87 25.45 -21.85
N LYS A 244 13.72 26.06 -21.54
CA LYS A 244 12.41 25.38 -21.55
C LYS A 244 11.89 25.15 -22.98
N GLN A 245 12.43 25.86 -23.97
CA GLN A 245 12.06 25.72 -25.36
C GLN A 245 12.53 24.40 -25.94
N LYS A 246 11.66 23.73 -26.70
CA LYS A 246 11.96 22.48 -27.40
C LYS A 246 11.55 22.62 -28.87
N PHE A 247 12.31 22.00 -29.75
CA PHE A 247 12.11 22.06 -31.19
C PHE A 247 12.05 20.64 -31.78
N GLY A 248 11.13 20.43 -32.70
CA GLY A 248 11.03 19.15 -33.42
C GLY A 248 12.25 18.89 -34.31
N LYS A 249 12.37 17.65 -34.80
CA LYS A 249 13.50 17.23 -35.64
C LYS A 249 13.72 18.08 -36.89
N ASP A 250 12.64 18.63 -37.45
CA ASP A 250 12.66 19.47 -38.66
C ASP A 250 12.78 20.96 -38.34
N GLU A 251 13.00 21.31 -37.08
CA GLU A 251 13.05 22.70 -36.60
C GLU A 251 14.44 23.12 -36.12
N LEU A 252 15.50 22.47 -36.61
CA LEU A 252 16.87 22.78 -36.22
C LEU A 252 17.22 24.26 -36.48
N GLU A 253 16.85 24.80 -37.63
CA GLU A 253 17.07 26.22 -37.97
C GLU A 253 16.45 27.18 -36.98
N LYS A 254 15.24 26.85 -36.47
CA LYS A 254 14.56 27.65 -35.42
C LYS A 254 15.34 27.58 -34.10
N ALA A 255 15.86 26.41 -33.76
CA ALA A 255 16.69 26.22 -32.57
C ALA A 255 17.98 27.01 -32.66
N GLU A 256 18.67 26.97 -33.82
CA GLU A 256 19.88 27.72 -34.10
C GLU A 256 19.61 29.24 -34.03
N ALA A 257 18.54 29.70 -34.63
CA ALA A 257 18.15 31.11 -34.60
C ALA A 257 17.90 31.63 -33.16
N LEU A 258 17.28 30.79 -32.31
CA LEU A 258 17.08 31.12 -30.89
C LEU A 258 18.42 31.13 -30.12
N CYS A 259 19.31 30.22 -30.43
CA CYS A 259 20.67 30.21 -29.87
C CYS A 259 21.45 31.50 -30.24
N GLU A 260 21.43 31.89 -31.50
CA GLU A 260 22.04 33.13 -31.93
C GLU A 260 21.48 34.35 -31.20
N LYS A 261 20.16 34.41 -31.07
CA LYS A 261 19.48 35.49 -30.34
C LYS A 261 19.89 35.55 -28.87
N TYR A 262 20.00 34.40 -28.19
CA TYR A 262 20.43 34.35 -26.80
C TYR A 262 21.93 34.70 -26.68
N ASN A 263 22.75 34.15 -27.55
CA ASN A 263 24.21 34.40 -27.53
C ASN A 263 24.58 35.84 -27.86
N ALA A 264 23.75 36.56 -28.62
CA ALA A 264 23.90 37.99 -28.89
C ALA A 264 23.47 38.86 -27.70
N SER A 265 22.88 38.28 -26.68
CA SER A 265 22.37 38.96 -25.50
C SER A 265 23.30 38.75 -24.31
N LYS A 266 23.12 39.56 -23.28
CA LYS A 266 23.79 39.37 -22.00
C LYS A 266 22.94 38.50 -21.07
N ALA A 267 23.61 37.59 -20.35
CA ALA A 267 23.03 36.82 -19.28
C ALA A 267 23.42 37.45 -17.94
N ILE A 268 22.47 37.99 -17.23
CA ILE A 268 22.68 38.75 -15.99
C ILE A 268 21.94 38.07 -14.84
N VAL A 269 22.61 37.93 -13.71
CA VAL A 269 21.99 37.48 -12.44
C VAL A 269 21.06 38.57 -11.95
N THR A 270 19.76 38.31 -11.93
CA THR A 270 18.72 39.25 -11.53
C THR A 270 18.27 39.11 -10.10
N ASP A 271 18.37 37.89 -9.53
CA ASP A 271 17.95 37.61 -8.15
C ASP A 271 18.79 36.48 -7.56
N LYS A 272 19.02 36.56 -6.26
CA LYS A 272 19.66 35.48 -5.48
C LYS A 272 19.02 35.43 -4.12
N LYS A 273 18.38 34.31 -3.82
CA LYS A 273 17.72 34.07 -2.54
C LYS A 273 18.39 32.92 -1.81
N ARG A 274 18.71 33.14 -0.56
CA ARG A 274 19.15 32.10 0.39
C ARG A 274 18.14 32.00 1.51
N LYS A 275 17.71 30.80 1.80
CA LYS A 275 16.78 30.53 2.91
C LYS A 275 17.27 29.33 3.69
N LYS A 276 17.42 29.52 5.01
CA LYS A 276 17.57 28.40 5.94
C LYS A 276 16.19 27.86 6.24
N ASP A 277 16.04 26.56 6.17
CA ASP A 277 14.79 25.87 6.36
C ASP A 277 15.02 24.56 7.12
N THR A 278 14.04 24.17 7.94
CA THR A 278 14.05 22.87 8.60
C THR A 278 13.51 21.83 7.66
N LEU A 279 14.28 20.76 7.41
CA LEU A 279 13.82 19.62 6.64
C LEU A 279 13.15 18.60 7.55
N SER A 280 11.91 18.28 7.22
CA SER A 280 11.16 17.23 7.91
C SER A 280 11.53 15.86 7.36
N PRO A 281 11.57 14.81 8.21
CA PRO A 281 11.70 13.44 7.76
C PRO A 281 10.47 12.98 6.99
N GLY A 282 10.57 11.83 6.33
CA GLY A 282 9.39 11.15 5.80
C GLY A 282 8.43 10.80 6.94
N LYS A 283 7.14 10.67 6.61
CA LYS A 283 6.14 10.20 7.56
C LYS A 283 6.40 8.75 7.96
N LEU A 284 5.78 8.31 9.02
CA LEU A 284 5.79 6.90 9.42
C LEU A 284 5.29 6.01 8.28
N TYR A 285 5.67 4.75 8.30
CA TYR A 285 5.35 3.83 7.22
C TYR A 285 3.90 3.33 7.25
N SER A 286 3.22 3.41 6.12
CA SER A 286 2.19 2.45 5.74
C SER A 286 2.83 1.16 5.21
N LEU A 287 2.08 0.08 5.07
CA LEU A 287 2.62 -1.16 4.52
C LEU A 287 3.21 -0.96 3.12
N SER A 288 2.47 -0.35 2.21
CA SER A 288 2.93 -0.16 0.83
C SER A 288 4.17 0.74 0.74
N LYS A 289 4.26 1.78 1.56
CA LYS A 289 5.45 2.65 1.60
C LYS A 289 6.69 1.88 2.08
N LEU A 290 6.54 1.03 3.09
CA LEU A 290 7.61 0.16 3.54
C LEU A 290 8.00 -0.86 2.47
N GLN A 291 7.04 -1.50 1.83
CA GLN A 291 7.28 -2.45 0.73
C GLN A 291 7.98 -1.78 -0.47
N ASN A 292 7.62 -0.53 -0.78
CA ASN A 292 8.27 0.26 -1.82
C ASN A 292 9.77 0.47 -1.51
N MET A 293 10.08 0.86 -0.30
CA MET A 293 11.47 1.06 0.15
C MET A 293 12.25 -0.26 0.13
N LEU A 294 11.68 -1.34 0.65
CA LEU A 294 12.31 -2.66 0.68
C LEU A 294 12.53 -3.23 -0.72
N GLY A 295 11.57 -3.04 -1.63
CA GLY A 295 11.70 -3.42 -3.04
C GLY A 295 12.82 -2.65 -3.74
N LYS A 296 12.85 -1.34 -3.56
CA LYS A 296 13.86 -0.48 -4.17
C LYS A 296 15.27 -0.74 -3.66
N LYS A 297 15.43 -0.82 -2.34
CA LYS A 297 16.74 -0.95 -1.69
C LYS A 297 17.27 -2.37 -1.66
N TYR A 298 16.45 -3.34 -1.32
CA TYR A 298 16.84 -4.73 -1.09
C TYR A 298 16.32 -5.71 -2.16
N LYS A 299 15.59 -5.21 -3.17
CA LYS A 299 14.95 -6.05 -4.21
C LYS A 299 14.06 -7.15 -3.61
N MET A 300 13.43 -6.84 -2.50
CA MET A 300 12.59 -7.78 -1.73
C MET A 300 11.18 -7.81 -2.31
N PRO A 301 10.67 -8.98 -2.73
CA PRO A 301 9.29 -9.12 -3.19
C PRO A 301 8.29 -8.75 -2.10
N MET A 302 7.11 -8.26 -2.48
CA MET A 302 6.09 -7.84 -1.52
C MET A 302 5.60 -8.99 -0.63
N THR A 303 5.49 -10.20 -1.17
CA THR A 303 5.09 -11.38 -0.41
C THR A 303 6.10 -11.70 0.70
N GLU A 304 7.39 -11.71 0.36
CA GLU A 304 8.46 -11.97 1.33
C GLU A 304 8.48 -10.89 2.42
N SER A 305 8.41 -9.62 2.05
CA SER A 305 8.42 -8.53 3.02
C SER A 305 7.21 -8.59 3.96
N LEU A 306 6.02 -8.86 3.42
CA LEU A 306 4.82 -8.98 4.25
C LEU A 306 4.88 -10.16 5.21
N GLU A 307 5.39 -11.32 4.79
CA GLU A 307 5.58 -12.48 5.66
C GLU A 307 6.53 -12.16 6.83
N ILE A 308 7.63 -11.45 6.55
CA ILE A 308 8.59 -11.07 7.58
C ILE A 308 7.98 -10.02 8.53
N ILE A 309 7.29 -9.02 8.00
CA ILE A 309 6.62 -7.99 8.82
C ILE A 309 5.54 -8.65 9.70
N GLN A 310 4.80 -9.60 9.16
CA GLN A 310 3.80 -10.36 9.91
C GLN A 310 4.44 -11.12 11.08
N ARG A 311 5.60 -11.77 10.87
CA ARG A 311 6.34 -12.43 11.97
C ARG A 311 6.82 -11.44 13.02
N LEU A 312 7.32 -10.27 12.62
CA LEU A 312 7.72 -9.22 13.56
C LEU A 312 6.52 -8.74 14.40
N TYR A 313 5.35 -8.61 13.78
CA TYR A 313 4.11 -8.30 14.48
C TYR A 313 3.70 -9.41 15.46
N GLU A 314 3.68 -10.64 15.02
CA GLU A 314 3.33 -11.80 15.85
C GLU A 314 4.31 -12.01 17.03
N ASN A 315 5.56 -11.64 16.86
CA ASN A 315 6.57 -11.63 17.93
C ASN A 315 6.51 -10.39 18.83
N GLY A 316 5.60 -9.47 18.56
CA GLY A 316 5.35 -8.28 19.37
C GLY A 316 6.33 -7.13 19.14
N TYR A 317 7.14 -7.14 18.09
CA TYR A 317 8.15 -6.13 17.83
C TYR A 317 7.63 -4.90 17.09
N VAL A 318 6.60 -5.06 16.26
CA VAL A 318 5.99 -3.99 15.48
C VAL A 318 4.48 -4.01 15.61
N THR A 319 3.83 -2.91 15.28
CA THR A 319 2.37 -2.79 15.23
C THR A 319 1.76 -3.52 14.03
N TYR A 320 0.45 -3.58 13.96
CA TYR A 320 -0.28 -4.29 12.90
C TYR A 320 0.15 -3.82 11.50
N PRO A 321 0.56 -4.74 10.61
CA PRO A 321 1.27 -4.36 9.39
C PRO A 321 0.38 -3.88 8.24
N ARG A 322 -0.88 -4.34 8.16
CA ARG A 322 -1.75 -4.05 7.01
C ARG A 322 -2.48 -2.73 7.17
N THR A 323 -1.72 -1.65 7.20
CA THR A 323 -2.21 -0.29 7.37
C THR A 323 -1.90 0.58 6.16
N ASN A 324 -2.87 1.42 5.78
CA ASN A 324 -2.71 2.45 4.76
C ASN A 324 -2.32 3.81 5.33
N SER A 325 -2.35 3.97 6.65
CA SER A 325 -2.05 5.23 7.33
C SER A 325 -0.54 5.46 7.52
N GLU A 326 -0.15 6.72 7.45
CA GLU A 326 1.18 7.24 7.77
C GLU A 326 1.16 8.09 9.06
N TYR A 327 0.04 8.06 9.80
CA TYR A 327 -0.22 8.84 11.01
C TYR A 327 -0.53 7.95 12.21
N LEU A 328 -0.39 8.52 13.40
CA LEU A 328 -0.77 7.89 14.67
C LEU A 328 -2.08 8.50 15.19
N ALA A 329 -2.83 7.71 15.96
CA ALA A 329 -4.02 8.18 16.64
C ALA A 329 -3.67 9.01 17.88
N THR A 330 -4.51 9.99 18.20
CA THR A 330 -4.34 10.80 19.40
C THR A 330 -4.39 9.98 20.70
N ALA A 331 -5.18 8.90 20.70
CA ALA A 331 -5.27 7.96 21.82
C ALA A 331 -3.96 7.18 22.07
N GLU A 332 -3.05 7.14 21.10
CA GLU A 332 -1.77 6.42 21.22
C GLU A 332 -0.63 7.28 21.83
N LYS A 333 -0.85 8.55 22.12
CA LYS A 333 0.19 9.47 22.60
C LYS A 333 0.94 8.94 23.83
N ASP A 334 0.23 8.43 24.82
CA ASP A 334 0.85 7.91 26.04
C ASP A 334 1.65 6.64 25.80
N LYS A 335 1.16 5.77 24.94
CA LYS A 335 1.87 4.59 24.47
C LYS A 335 3.17 4.97 23.75
N VAL A 336 3.09 5.94 22.85
CA VAL A 336 4.26 6.44 22.09
C VAL A 336 5.30 7.05 23.01
N LYS A 337 4.92 7.82 24.04
CA LYS A 337 5.85 8.34 25.05
C LYS A 337 6.66 7.24 25.72
N LYS A 338 6.01 6.15 26.13
CA LYS A 338 6.68 4.99 26.74
C LYS A 338 7.61 4.27 25.77
N ILE A 339 7.22 4.13 24.50
CA ILE A 339 8.09 3.54 23.47
C ILE A 339 9.33 4.42 23.28
N LEU A 340 9.15 5.75 23.21
CA LEU A 340 10.26 6.70 23.07
C LEU A 340 11.22 6.66 24.25
N GLU A 341 10.75 6.46 25.50
CA GLU A 341 11.61 6.25 26.66
C GLU A 341 12.52 5.02 26.46
N ASN A 342 11.98 3.91 25.98
CA ASN A 342 12.75 2.70 25.69
C ASN A 342 13.76 2.91 24.54
N VAL A 343 13.35 3.61 23.50
CA VAL A 343 14.22 3.95 22.36
C VAL A 343 15.34 4.91 22.79
N GLY A 344 15.03 5.87 23.65
CA GLY A 344 16.04 6.77 24.24
C GLY A 344 17.09 6.06 25.09
N LYS A 345 16.69 5.02 25.84
CA LYS A 345 17.61 4.21 26.69
C LYS A 345 18.64 3.44 25.84
N ILE A 346 18.36 3.12 24.59
CA ILE A 346 19.33 2.47 23.70
C ILE A 346 20.21 3.47 22.92
N GLY A 347 20.08 4.77 23.22
CA GLY A 347 21.02 5.80 22.77
C GLY A 347 20.55 6.69 21.62
N TYR A 348 19.30 6.57 21.16
CA TYR A 348 18.77 7.46 20.13
C TYR A 348 18.30 8.80 20.71
N PRO A 349 18.59 9.93 20.06
CA PRO A 349 18.15 11.26 20.50
C PRO A 349 16.69 11.49 20.05
N VAL A 350 15.76 10.97 20.82
CA VAL A 350 14.33 11.08 20.55
C VAL A 350 13.61 11.87 21.64
N ALA A 351 12.56 12.58 21.25
CA ALA A 351 11.67 13.30 22.14
C ALA A 351 10.24 13.23 21.62
N PHE A 352 9.28 13.19 22.53
CA PHE A 352 7.87 13.24 22.15
C PHE A 352 7.55 14.58 21.48
N LYS A 353 6.81 14.49 20.36
CA LYS A 353 6.35 15.65 19.59
C LYS A 353 4.84 15.56 19.38
N ASP A 354 4.12 16.48 19.98
CA ASP A 354 2.67 16.60 19.78
C ASP A 354 2.38 17.48 18.56
N LYS A 355 2.48 16.87 17.38
CA LYS A 355 2.24 17.56 16.10
C LYS A 355 1.11 16.89 15.31
N LYS A 356 0.25 17.70 14.70
CA LYS A 356 -0.81 17.21 13.79
C LYS A 356 -0.25 16.49 12.56
N THR A 357 0.99 16.74 12.17
CA THR A 357 1.71 16.01 11.12
C THR A 357 2.08 14.58 11.52
N ILE A 358 1.96 14.22 12.79
CA ILE A 358 2.23 12.89 13.35
C ILE A 358 0.93 12.26 13.86
N PHE A 359 0.15 12.99 14.68
CA PHE A 359 -1.09 12.52 15.29
C PHE A 359 -2.30 13.21 14.65
N ASP A 360 -3.03 12.47 13.80
CA ASP A 360 -4.22 12.99 13.13
C ASP A 360 -5.23 11.87 12.91
N ASP A 361 -6.26 11.83 13.76
CA ASP A 361 -7.31 10.82 13.72
C ASP A 361 -8.09 10.83 12.40
N SER A 362 -8.18 11.98 11.73
CA SER A 362 -8.86 12.10 10.42
C SER A 362 -8.14 11.39 9.27
N LYS A 363 -6.89 10.98 9.48
CA LYS A 363 -6.04 10.25 8.53
C LYS A 363 -5.92 8.76 8.83
N ILE A 364 -6.75 8.26 9.71
CA ILE A 364 -6.75 6.87 10.15
C ILE A 364 -8.13 6.29 9.91
N GLU A 365 -8.20 5.25 9.11
CA GLU A 365 -9.45 4.51 8.86
C GLU A 365 -9.63 3.41 9.91
N SER A 366 -8.71 2.45 9.95
CA SER A 366 -8.75 1.29 10.85
C SER A 366 -7.51 1.16 11.71
N HIS A 367 -6.35 1.50 11.17
CA HIS A 367 -5.05 1.30 11.80
C HIS A 367 -4.17 2.52 11.65
N SER A 368 -3.36 2.75 12.68
CA SER A 368 -2.25 3.70 12.65
C SER A 368 -1.09 3.19 11.80
N ALA A 369 -0.14 4.08 11.52
CA ALA A 369 1.11 3.74 10.85
C ALA A 369 1.90 2.66 11.62
N LEU A 370 2.76 1.95 10.87
CA LEU A 370 3.70 0.99 11.44
C LEU A 370 4.74 1.68 12.34
N THR A 371 4.86 1.18 13.56
CA THR A 371 5.87 1.63 14.53
C THR A 371 6.49 0.45 15.26
N PRO A 372 7.66 0.63 15.90
CA PRO A 372 8.10 -0.27 16.96
C PRO A 372 7.09 -0.30 18.11
N THR A 373 7.20 -1.31 18.96
CA THR A 373 6.40 -1.47 20.17
C THR A 373 7.24 -1.26 21.44
N TYR A 374 6.66 -1.55 22.59
CA TYR A 374 7.38 -1.60 23.89
C TYR A 374 8.53 -2.61 23.90
N LYS A 375 8.42 -3.68 23.08
CA LYS A 375 9.39 -4.75 23.02
C LYS A 375 10.46 -4.45 21.98
N ILE A 376 11.69 -4.26 22.45
CA ILE A 376 12.84 -4.07 21.57
C ILE A 376 13.56 -5.44 21.45
N PRO A 377 13.87 -5.93 20.23
CA PRO A 377 14.59 -7.16 20.05
C PRO A 377 15.96 -7.15 20.72
N ALA A 378 16.30 -8.21 21.44
CA ALA A 378 17.64 -8.42 21.95
C ALA A 378 18.65 -8.60 20.79
N LYS A 379 19.91 -8.31 21.02
CA LYS A 379 20.98 -8.51 20.04
C LYS A 379 21.00 -10.00 19.60
N GLY A 380 20.92 -10.22 18.30
CA GLY A 380 20.92 -11.57 17.70
C GLY A 380 19.55 -12.28 17.69
N ALA A 381 18.48 -11.64 18.17
CA ALA A 381 17.15 -12.23 18.19
C ALA A 381 16.49 -12.31 16.81
N LEU A 382 16.90 -11.45 15.86
CA LEU A 382 16.35 -11.35 14.51
C LEU A 382 17.32 -11.91 13.49
N SER A 383 16.78 -12.56 12.45
CA SER A 383 17.54 -12.90 11.25
C SER A 383 17.99 -11.65 10.50
N GLU A 384 18.89 -11.79 9.53
CA GLU A 384 19.37 -10.65 8.74
C GLU A 384 18.24 -9.88 8.06
N LYS A 385 17.33 -10.58 7.38
CA LYS A 385 16.19 -9.95 6.70
C LYS A 385 15.19 -9.34 7.67
N GLU A 386 14.89 -10.01 8.77
CA GLU A 386 14.05 -9.47 9.85
C GLU A 386 14.67 -8.19 10.42
N ASN A 387 15.99 -8.19 10.62
CA ASN A 387 16.70 -7.02 11.13
C ASN A 387 16.71 -5.86 10.14
N GLN A 388 16.86 -6.12 8.84
CA GLN A 388 16.75 -5.10 7.78
C GLN A 388 15.39 -4.38 7.85
N ILE A 389 14.29 -5.13 7.97
CA ILE A 389 12.95 -4.57 8.01
C ILE A 389 12.67 -3.86 9.33
N TYR A 390 12.99 -4.49 10.46
CA TYR A 390 12.83 -3.89 11.78
C TYR A 390 13.64 -2.60 11.91
N ALA A 391 14.89 -2.61 11.46
CA ALA A 391 15.75 -1.43 11.46
C ALA A 391 15.18 -0.31 10.58
N ALA A 392 14.54 -0.61 9.46
CA ALA A 392 13.89 0.39 8.62
C ALA A 392 12.72 1.07 9.35
N ILE A 393 11.88 0.30 10.03
CA ILE A 393 10.76 0.82 10.82
C ILE A 393 11.28 1.66 11.99
N MET A 394 12.29 1.16 12.70
CA MET A 394 12.91 1.88 13.83
C MET A 394 13.57 3.19 13.37
N ARG A 395 14.34 3.17 12.28
CA ARG A 395 14.99 4.38 11.77
C ARG A 395 13.97 5.46 11.40
N ARG A 396 12.87 5.10 10.74
CA ARG A 396 11.83 6.07 10.41
C ARG A 396 11.16 6.62 11.67
N PHE A 397 10.88 5.79 12.65
CA PHE A 397 10.33 6.20 13.93
C PHE A 397 11.28 7.15 14.67
N VAL A 398 12.57 6.83 14.73
CA VAL A 398 13.61 7.71 15.30
C VAL A 398 13.69 9.04 14.55
N ALA A 399 13.65 9.02 13.23
CA ALA A 399 13.69 10.24 12.43
C ALA A 399 12.51 11.17 12.70
N VAL A 400 11.31 10.62 12.78
CA VAL A 400 10.08 11.39 13.04
C VAL A 400 10.11 12.04 14.42
N PHE A 401 10.63 11.35 15.43
CA PHE A 401 10.73 11.85 16.81
C PHE A 401 12.13 12.34 17.19
N CYS A 402 13.00 12.58 16.22
CA CYS A 402 14.35 13.06 16.50
C CYS A 402 14.32 14.43 17.18
N SER A 403 15.04 14.54 18.31
CA SER A 403 15.17 15.81 19.06
C SER A 403 16.11 16.81 18.39
N GLU A 404 16.96 16.35 17.46
CA GLU A 404 17.86 17.19 16.68
C GLU A 404 17.17 17.62 15.38
N GLU A 405 17.23 18.92 15.07
CA GLU A 405 16.67 19.45 13.84
C GLU A 405 17.64 19.27 12.66
N CYS A 406 17.08 18.94 11.49
CA CYS A 406 17.81 18.98 10.23
C CYS A 406 17.64 20.35 9.61
N VAL A 407 18.70 21.13 9.52
CA VAL A 407 18.71 22.47 8.93
C VAL A 407 19.41 22.43 7.58
N ALA A 408 18.71 22.90 6.55
CA ALA A 408 19.26 23.02 5.20
C ALA A 408 19.22 24.48 4.74
N GLU A 409 20.23 24.86 3.94
CA GLU A 409 20.23 26.12 3.21
C GLU A 409 19.81 25.86 1.78
N LYS A 410 18.70 26.47 1.35
CA LYS A 410 18.22 26.46 -0.03
C LYS A 410 18.64 27.74 -0.71
N THR A 411 19.32 27.64 -1.84
CA THR A 411 19.73 28.77 -2.66
C THR A 411 19.03 28.70 -4.02
N GLU A 412 18.49 29.80 -4.47
CA GLU A 412 17.95 29.99 -5.82
C GLU A 412 18.60 31.21 -6.45
N ILE A 413 19.15 31.03 -7.64
CA ILE A 413 19.74 32.10 -8.45
C ILE A 413 18.95 32.20 -9.73
N LYS A 414 18.47 33.41 -10.06
CA LYS A 414 17.78 33.71 -11.30
C LYS A 414 18.70 34.46 -12.25
N ILE A 415 18.74 34.01 -13.50
CA ILE A 415 19.57 34.56 -14.56
C ILE A 415 18.65 34.91 -15.73
N ASP A 416 18.63 36.19 -16.13
CA ASP A 416 17.89 36.66 -17.29
C ASP A 416 18.82 36.74 -18.50
N VAL A 417 18.37 36.17 -19.61
CA VAL A 417 19.09 36.21 -20.88
C VAL A 417 18.35 37.17 -21.84
N GLY A 418 18.82 38.40 -21.91
CA GLY A 418 18.35 39.40 -22.84
C GLY A 418 16.87 39.78 -22.72
N GLY A 419 16.21 39.47 -21.60
CA GLY A 419 14.78 39.65 -21.43
C GLY A 419 13.92 38.60 -22.15
N TYR A 420 14.54 37.59 -22.78
CA TYR A 420 13.84 36.58 -23.54
C TYR A 420 13.47 35.33 -22.70
N GLU A 421 14.34 34.93 -21.80
CA GLU A 421 14.11 33.78 -20.90
C GLU A 421 14.82 33.99 -19.57
N GLU A 422 14.13 33.62 -18.51
CA GLU A 422 14.68 33.53 -17.15
C GLU A 422 15.04 32.09 -16.81
N PHE A 423 16.29 31.88 -16.39
CA PHE A 423 16.80 30.59 -15.93
C PHE A 423 16.91 30.59 -14.41
N SER A 424 16.66 29.46 -13.79
CA SER A 424 16.73 29.29 -12.34
C SER A 424 17.73 28.17 -11.99
N LEU A 425 18.73 28.50 -11.18
CA LEU A 425 19.61 27.53 -10.57
C LEU A 425 19.18 27.30 -9.12
N LYS A 426 18.98 26.05 -8.74
CA LYS A 426 18.56 25.67 -7.37
C LYS A 426 19.57 24.71 -6.77
N GLY A 427 19.95 24.96 -5.53
CA GLY A 427 20.82 24.12 -4.74
C GLY A 427 20.35 24.01 -3.29
N THR A 428 20.68 22.90 -2.64
CA THR A 428 20.40 22.67 -1.23
C THR A 428 21.64 22.07 -0.58
N VAL A 429 22.02 22.61 0.55
CA VAL A 429 23.14 22.14 1.38
C VAL A 429 22.63 21.84 2.78
N ILE A 430 22.95 20.70 3.34
CA ILE A 430 22.63 20.33 4.72
C ILE A 430 23.67 21.02 5.63
N LEU A 431 23.20 21.92 6.50
CA LEU A 431 24.04 22.58 7.49
C LEU A 431 24.12 21.78 8.80
N GLU A 432 22.97 21.27 9.27
CA GLU A 432 22.86 20.43 10.44
C GLU A 432 22.09 19.15 10.05
N PRO A 433 22.70 17.96 10.21
CA PRO A 433 22.14 16.73 9.67
C PRO A 433 20.86 16.27 10.41
N GLY A 434 20.76 16.49 11.73
CA GLY A 434 19.58 16.09 12.51
C GLY A 434 19.17 14.64 12.26
N TRP A 435 17.92 14.43 11.91
CA TRP A 435 17.34 13.12 11.64
C TRP A 435 18.01 12.35 10.48
N THR A 436 18.70 13.03 9.56
CA THR A 436 19.37 12.38 8.43
C THR A 436 20.54 11.47 8.84
N LYS A 437 20.98 11.56 10.08
CA LYS A 437 21.94 10.60 10.66
C LYS A 437 21.32 9.22 10.90
N TYR A 438 19.99 9.14 11.06
CA TYR A 438 19.29 7.96 11.56
C TYR A 438 18.40 7.29 10.50
N ASP A 439 17.94 8.04 9.50
CA ASP A 439 17.15 7.51 8.40
C ASP A 439 17.78 7.87 7.06
N ASP A 440 17.47 7.09 6.04
CA ASP A 440 18.03 7.27 4.71
C ASP A 440 17.61 8.62 4.11
N TYR A 441 18.58 9.40 3.71
CA TYR A 441 18.42 10.63 2.97
C TYR A 441 19.28 10.58 1.70
N SER A 442 18.63 10.46 0.55
CA SER A 442 19.28 10.16 -0.72
C SER A 442 19.79 11.38 -1.51
N LYS A 443 19.48 12.61 -1.02
CA LYS A 443 19.91 13.83 -1.73
C LYS A 443 21.30 14.23 -1.28
N SER A 444 22.20 14.34 -2.24
CA SER A 444 23.52 14.94 -2.01
C SER A 444 23.44 16.47 -1.98
N ASP A 445 24.34 17.09 -1.24
CA ASP A 445 24.50 18.54 -1.26
C ASP A 445 24.81 19.03 -2.68
N LYS A 446 24.05 20.04 -3.10
CA LYS A 446 24.26 20.73 -4.37
C LYS A 446 24.66 22.18 -4.09
N ILE A 447 25.94 22.46 -4.25
CA ILE A 447 26.52 23.78 -4.12
C ILE A 447 26.40 24.48 -5.48
N LEU A 448 25.82 25.68 -5.49
CA LEU A 448 25.72 26.50 -6.69
C LEU A 448 26.99 27.32 -6.93
N PRO A 449 27.27 27.69 -8.20
CA PRO A 449 28.33 28.62 -8.50
C PRO A 449 28.25 29.93 -7.72
N LYS A 450 29.38 30.52 -7.40
CA LYS A 450 29.47 31.80 -6.68
C LYS A 450 29.10 32.97 -7.60
N LEU A 451 27.79 33.22 -7.69
CA LEU A 451 27.24 34.32 -8.48
C LEU A 451 26.51 35.30 -7.58
N GLU A 452 26.64 36.60 -7.85
CA GLU A 452 25.91 37.65 -7.15
C GLU A 452 25.02 38.42 -8.11
N VAL A 453 24.02 39.13 -7.58
CA VAL A 453 23.10 39.95 -8.38
C VAL A 453 23.89 41.01 -9.17
N GLY A 454 23.65 41.07 -10.47
CA GLY A 454 24.36 41.94 -11.39
C GLY A 454 25.53 41.32 -12.12
N ASP A 455 25.95 40.11 -11.68
CA ASP A 455 27.04 39.40 -12.38
C ASP A 455 26.60 38.98 -13.78
N GLU A 456 27.53 39.11 -14.73
CA GLU A 456 27.36 38.60 -16.09
C GLU A 456 27.82 37.17 -16.16
N VAL A 457 26.96 36.28 -16.67
CA VAL A 457 27.24 34.87 -16.86
C VAL A 457 27.67 34.63 -18.30
N ASN A 458 28.76 33.91 -18.49
CA ASN A 458 29.20 33.52 -19.83
C ASN A 458 28.24 32.48 -20.39
N ILE A 459 27.79 32.71 -21.61
CA ILE A 459 26.83 31.84 -22.29
C ILE A 459 27.34 31.48 -23.69
N ARG A 460 27.02 30.25 -24.09
CA ARG A 460 27.16 29.75 -25.44
C ARG A 460 26.08 28.68 -25.65
N PHE A 461 24.90 29.12 -25.97
CA PHE A 461 23.78 28.24 -26.27
C PHE A 461 24.01 27.50 -27.59
N GLN A 462 23.77 26.20 -27.57
CA GLN A 462 23.82 25.32 -28.71
C GLN A 462 22.61 24.40 -28.75
N PRO A 463 22.11 24.06 -29.95
CA PRO A 463 21.13 23.00 -30.09
C PRO A 463 21.75 21.67 -29.62
N LYS A 464 21.01 20.92 -28.81
CA LYS A 464 21.35 19.58 -28.37
C LYS A 464 20.31 18.61 -28.87
N GLU A 465 20.75 17.67 -29.73
CA GLU A 465 19.91 16.58 -30.20
C GLU A 465 19.59 15.65 -29.04
N LYS A 466 18.31 15.31 -28.90
CA LYS A 466 17.76 14.41 -27.90
C LYS A 466 16.74 13.48 -28.54
N GLU A 467 16.52 12.37 -27.91
CA GLU A 467 15.45 11.45 -28.27
C GLU A 467 14.45 11.32 -27.11
N THR A 468 13.17 11.19 -27.45
CA THR A 468 12.16 10.77 -26.49
C THR A 468 12.45 9.36 -26.00
N THR A 469 12.13 9.07 -24.75
CA THR A 469 12.36 7.76 -24.14
C THR A 469 11.03 7.09 -23.81
N PRO A 470 10.94 5.74 -23.90
CA PRO A 470 9.73 5.04 -23.51
C PRO A 470 9.46 5.17 -22.01
N PRO A 471 8.22 4.96 -21.58
CA PRO A 471 7.93 4.83 -20.16
C PRO A 471 8.74 3.65 -19.57
N LYS A 472 9.02 3.71 -18.28
CA LYS A 472 9.70 2.61 -17.59
C LYS A 472 8.69 1.51 -17.23
N HIS A 473 9.16 0.26 -17.19
CA HIS A 473 8.39 -0.83 -16.61
C HIS A 473 7.92 -0.50 -15.20
N TYR A 474 6.80 -1.08 -14.80
CA TYR A 474 6.37 -0.96 -13.41
C TYR A 474 7.36 -1.64 -12.47
N THR A 475 7.74 -0.94 -11.42
CA THR A 475 8.45 -1.48 -10.26
C THR A 475 7.46 -1.76 -9.12
N ILE A 476 7.92 -2.40 -8.05
CA ILE A 476 7.12 -2.55 -6.83
C ILE A 476 6.58 -1.19 -6.38
N GLU A 477 7.45 -0.17 -6.31
CA GLU A 477 7.07 1.18 -5.91
C GLU A 477 6.04 1.81 -6.86
N THR A 478 6.31 1.81 -8.16
CA THR A 478 5.44 2.48 -9.13
C THR A 478 4.11 1.76 -9.33
N LEU A 479 4.08 0.43 -9.23
CA LEU A 479 2.84 -0.33 -9.28
C LEU A 479 1.97 -0.06 -8.03
N ASN A 480 2.55 -0.09 -6.83
CA ASN A 480 1.82 0.26 -5.61
C ASN A 480 1.25 1.68 -5.67
N ASN A 481 2.03 2.64 -6.13
CA ASN A 481 1.56 4.02 -6.27
C ASN A 481 0.40 4.13 -7.27
N TYR A 482 0.46 3.41 -8.38
CA TYR A 482 -0.65 3.32 -9.34
C TYR A 482 -1.89 2.70 -8.71
N LEU A 483 -1.76 1.56 -8.02
CA LEU A 483 -2.89 0.85 -7.42
C LEU A 483 -3.56 1.63 -6.28
N LYS A 484 -2.81 2.48 -5.59
CA LYS A 484 -3.35 3.39 -4.56
C LYS A 484 -4.08 4.59 -5.14
N ASN A 485 -3.71 5.05 -6.31
CA ASN A 485 -4.38 6.14 -7.01
C ASN A 485 -4.43 5.89 -8.53
N PRO A 486 -5.28 4.95 -8.97
CA PRO A 486 -5.34 4.53 -10.36
C PRO A 486 -5.91 5.60 -11.31
N PHE A 487 -6.56 6.63 -10.77
CA PHE A 487 -7.17 7.73 -11.53
C PHE A 487 -6.39 9.06 -11.45
N ARG A 488 -5.13 9.01 -11.02
CA ARG A 488 -4.30 10.21 -10.86
C ARG A 488 -4.15 11.03 -12.13
N GLU A 489 -4.03 10.37 -13.28
CA GLU A 489 -3.88 11.05 -14.57
C GLU A 489 -5.18 11.75 -14.97
N GLU A 490 -6.31 11.09 -14.78
CA GLU A 490 -7.63 11.67 -15.04
C GLU A 490 -7.93 12.85 -14.12
N GLN A 491 -7.58 12.75 -12.84
CA GLN A 491 -7.71 13.86 -11.88
C GLN A 491 -6.82 15.05 -12.26
N SER A 492 -5.58 14.79 -12.72
CA SER A 492 -4.67 15.84 -13.16
C SER A 492 -5.14 16.51 -14.44
N ALA A 493 -5.73 15.76 -15.36
CA ALA A 493 -6.29 16.30 -16.60
C ALA A 493 -7.54 17.17 -16.33
N ALA A 494 -8.41 16.73 -15.43
CA ALA A 494 -9.58 17.50 -14.99
C ALA A 494 -9.16 18.80 -14.30
N GLN A 495 -8.13 18.77 -13.44
CA GLN A 495 -7.58 19.96 -12.81
C GLN A 495 -7.02 20.97 -13.83
N ALA A 496 -6.25 20.48 -14.80
CA ALA A 496 -5.69 21.33 -15.85
C ALA A 496 -6.77 21.96 -16.75
N ALA A 497 -7.86 21.22 -17.01
CA ALA A 497 -9.00 21.74 -17.75
C ALA A 497 -9.75 22.84 -16.96
N SER A 498 -9.94 22.64 -15.65
CA SER A 498 -10.56 23.64 -14.75
C SER A 498 -9.72 24.91 -14.65
N ASP A 499 -8.40 24.78 -14.52
CA ASP A 499 -7.49 25.92 -14.47
C ASP A 499 -7.45 26.72 -15.80
N ALA A 500 -7.73 26.04 -16.93
CA ALA A 500 -7.81 26.66 -18.25
C ALA A 500 -9.18 27.30 -18.55
N SER A 501 -10.25 26.88 -17.84
CA SER A 501 -11.64 27.32 -18.06
C SER A 501 -12.07 28.46 -17.12
N SER A 502 -11.19 28.98 -16.28
CA SER A 502 -11.51 30.06 -15.32
C SER A 502 -12.02 31.37 -15.92
N ASP A 503 -12.11 31.45 -17.25
CA ASP A 503 -12.62 32.63 -17.97
C ASP A 503 -14.03 32.46 -18.58
N VAL A 504 -14.73 31.33 -18.46
CA VAL A 504 -16.08 31.15 -19.04
C VAL A 504 -16.97 30.25 -18.16
N ALA A 505 -17.96 30.86 -17.54
CA ALA A 505 -19.29 30.39 -17.14
C ALA A 505 -19.45 29.44 -15.93
N ALA A 506 -20.31 29.89 -15.02
CA ALA A 506 -20.68 29.34 -13.71
C ALA A 506 -21.57 28.08 -13.70
N ASP A 507 -21.81 27.41 -14.84
CA ASP A 507 -22.67 26.21 -14.91
C ASP A 507 -21.88 24.88 -15.02
N ALA A 508 -20.56 24.94 -15.20
CA ALA A 508 -19.69 23.78 -15.29
C ALA A 508 -19.11 23.32 -13.92
N GLU A 509 -19.23 24.13 -12.88
CA GLU A 509 -18.62 23.88 -11.58
C GLU A 509 -19.22 22.66 -10.84
N ASN A 510 -20.52 22.39 -11.03
CA ASN A 510 -21.18 21.26 -10.36
C ASN A 510 -20.77 19.89 -10.93
N ASP A 511 -20.60 19.79 -12.25
CA ASP A 511 -20.22 18.53 -12.90
C ASP A 511 -18.76 18.15 -12.62
N GLU A 512 -17.87 19.12 -12.43
CA GLU A 512 -16.43 18.89 -12.15
C GLU A 512 -16.16 18.54 -10.69
N GLU A 513 -16.87 19.12 -9.73
CA GLU A 513 -16.80 18.74 -8.30
C GLU A 513 -17.36 17.32 -8.11
N ASP A 514 -18.45 16.97 -8.77
CA ASP A 514 -19.01 15.62 -8.76
C ASP A 514 -18.07 14.61 -9.43
N TYR A 515 -17.39 14.98 -10.51
CA TYR A 515 -16.41 14.11 -11.18
C TYR A 515 -15.15 13.91 -10.35
N ARG A 516 -14.70 14.90 -9.60
CA ARG A 516 -13.59 14.78 -8.64
C ARG A 516 -13.96 13.90 -7.47
N ALA A 517 -15.14 14.07 -6.91
CA ALA A 517 -15.64 13.28 -5.78
C ALA A 517 -15.78 11.79 -6.16
N ILE A 518 -16.17 11.47 -7.40
CA ILE A 518 -16.32 10.11 -7.90
C ILE A 518 -15.00 9.32 -7.90
N PHE A 519 -13.87 9.98 -8.16
CA PHE A 519 -12.56 9.32 -8.26
C PHE A 519 -11.67 9.50 -7.02
N GLU A 520 -12.10 10.25 -6.03
CA GLU A 520 -11.34 10.47 -4.81
C GLU A 520 -11.40 9.24 -3.91
N GLY A 521 -10.22 8.78 -3.47
CA GLY A 521 -10.09 7.67 -2.54
C GLY A 521 -10.28 6.27 -3.12
N LEU A 522 -10.44 6.11 -4.45
CA LEU A 522 -10.58 4.80 -5.09
C LEU A 522 -9.22 4.12 -5.26
N GLU A 523 -9.07 2.97 -4.62
CA GLU A 523 -7.89 2.12 -4.69
C GLU A 523 -8.21 0.78 -5.36
N LEU A 524 -7.22 0.20 -6.05
CA LEU A 524 -7.29 -1.18 -6.54
C LEU A 524 -6.68 -2.14 -5.52
N GLY A 525 -7.53 -2.86 -4.83
CA GLY A 525 -7.15 -3.68 -3.68
C GLY A 525 -6.88 -2.84 -2.43
N THR A 526 -6.73 -3.50 -1.30
CA THR A 526 -6.40 -2.87 -0.02
C THR A 526 -5.01 -3.28 0.44
N GLU A 527 -4.46 -2.60 1.43
CA GLU A 527 -3.18 -3.01 2.05
C GLU A 527 -3.22 -4.46 2.55
N ALA A 528 -4.37 -4.92 3.04
CA ALA A 528 -4.54 -6.29 3.50
C ALA A 528 -4.50 -7.33 2.38
N THR A 529 -4.94 -7.02 1.17
CA THR A 529 -5.19 -7.99 0.09
C THR A 529 -4.28 -7.83 -1.12
N ARG A 530 -3.73 -6.64 -1.35
CA ARG A 530 -2.98 -6.29 -2.57
C ARG A 530 -1.78 -7.19 -2.82
N THR A 531 -0.97 -7.44 -1.80
CA THR A 531 0.20 -8.32 -1.89
C THR A 531 -0.18 -9.73 -2.35
N GLY A 532 -1.22 -10.32 -1.75
CA GLY A 532 -1.70 -11.66 -2.10
C GLY A 532 -2.26 -11.73 -3.52
N ILE A 533 -2.94 -10.69 -3.99
CA ILE A 533 -3.49 -10.64 -5.36
C ILE A 533 -2.37 -10.51 -6.40
N ILE A 534 -1.36 -9.69 -6.15
CA ILE A 534 -0.17 -9.60 -7.02
C ILE A 534 0.57 -10.93 -7.07
N ASP A 535 0.75 -11.58 -5.93
CA ASP A 535 1.38 -12.90 -5.87
C ASP A 535 0.57 -13.95 -6.62
N ASN A 536 -0.75 -13.91 -6.53
CA ASN A 536 -1.64 -14.77 -7.28
C ASN A 536 -1.51 -14.57 -8.81
N ALA A 537 -1.35 -13.32 -9.27
CA ALA A 537 -1.07 -13.01 -10.67
C ALA A 537 0.27 -13.61 -11.13
N ARG A 538 1.29 -13.56 -10.29
CA ARG A 538 2.60 -14.19 -10.54
C ARG A 538 2.49 -15.72 -10.60
N ASN A 539 1.86 -16.32 -9.62
CA ASN A 539 1.68 -17.79 -9.53
C ASN A 539 0.81 -18.33 -10.67
N SER A 540 -0.10 -17.52 -11.19
CA SER A 540 -0.91 -17.86 -12.37
C SER A 540 -0.13 -17.75 -13.69
N GLY A 541 1.12 -17.28 -13.67
CA GLY A 541 1.95 -17.11 -14.86
C GLY A 541 1.57 -15.93 -15.73
N TYR A 542 0.84 -14.94 -15.21
CA TYR A 542 0.43 -13.74 -15.96
C TYR A 542 1.50 -12.66 -15.98
N ILE A 543 2.24 -12.53 -14.90
CA ILE A 543 3.32 -11.56 -14.71
C ILE A 543 4.52 -12.21 -14.04
N GLU A 544 5.69 -11.63 -14.22
CA GLU A 544 6.89 -12.01 -13.49
C GLU A 544 7.53 -10.80 -12.80
N LEU A 545 8.28 -11.09 -11.74
CA LEU A 545 9.07 -10.12 -11.01
C LEU A 545 10.56 -10.49 -11.14
N LYS A 546 11.36 -9.59 -11.71
CA LYS A 546 12.83 -9.68 -11.76
C LYS A 546 13.41 -8.53 -10.96
N LYS A 547 14.11 -8.84 -9.86
CA LYS A 547 14.51 -7.86 -8.85
C LYS A 547 13.28 -7.13 -8.30
N ASP A 548 13.08 -5.86 -8.64
CA ASP A 548 11.90 -5.07 -8.25
C ASP A 548 11.04 -4.62 -9.44
N VAL A 549 11.22 -5.22 -10.62
CA VAL A 549 10.56 -4.84 -11.87
C VAL A 549 9.59 -5.92 -12.34
N TYR A 550 8.36 -5.52 -12.64
CA TYR A 550 7.32 -6.40 -13.20
C TYR A 550 7.31 -6.41 -14.72
N TYR A 551 7.06 -7.59 -15.27
CA TYR A 551 6.93 -7.83 -16.71
C TYR A 551 5.70 -8.65 -17.00
N ILE A 552 5.03 -8.35 -18.13
CA ILE A 552 3.95 -9.18 -18.63
C ILE A 552 4.49 -10.49 -19.21
N LEU A 553 3.81 -11.59 -18.92
CA LEU A 553 4.12 -12.89 -19.50
C LEU A 553 3.11 -13.23 -20.63
N PRO A 554 3.42 -14.19 -21.52
CA PRO A 554 2.52 -14.57 -22.61
C PRO A 554 1.11 -14.96 -22.17
N ASP A 555 0.95 -15.64 -21.05
CA ASP A 555 -0.35 -16.00 -20.50
C ASP A 555 -1.12 -14.78 -19.99
N GLY A 556 -0.44 -13.78 -19.47
CA GLY A 556 -1.03 -12.49 -19.10
C GLY A 556 -1.51 -11.70 -20.34
N GLU A 557 -0.71 -11.67 -21.40
CA GLU A 557 -1.12 -11.10 -22.68
C GLU A 557 -2.35 -11.81 -23.24
N TYR A 558 -2.36 -13.14 -23.18
CA TYR A 558 -3.48 -13.96 -23.63
C TYR A 558 -4.75 -13.66 -22.83
N LEU A 559 -4.65 -13.55 -21.52
CA LEU A 559 -5.76 -13.16 -20.63
C LEU A 559 -6.38 -11.83 -21.08
N ILE A 560 -5.58 -10.79 -21.19
CA ILE A 560 -6.07 -9.44 -21.53
C ILE A 560 -6.66 -9.40 -22.93
N LYS A 561 -5.98 -9.97 -23.93
CA LYS A 561 -6.49 -10.05 -25.31
C LYS A 561 -7.79 -10.84 -25.41
N SER A 562 -7.92 -11.95 -24.66
CA SER A 562 -9.14 -12.76 -24.62
C SER A 562 -10.32 -12.00 -24.01
N LEU A 563 -10.10 -11.26 -22.92
CA LEU A 563 -11.13 -10.42 -22.30
C LEU A 563 -11.61 -9.31 -23.22
N ILE A 564 -10.71 -8.68 -23.97
CA ILE A 564 -11.05 -7.65 -24.96
C ILE A 564 -11.92 -8.27 -26.08
N ARG A 565 -11.54 -9.45 -26.60
CA ARG A 565 -12.32 -10.16 -27.64
C ARG A 565 -13.70 -10.58 -27.15
N MET A 566 -13.81 -11.04 -25.92
CA MET A 566 -15.09 -11.43 -25.32
C MET A 566 -15.92 -10.24 -24.84
N LYS A 567 -15.40 -9.01 -24.94
CA LYS A 567 -16.02 -7.77 -24.45
C LYS A 567 -16.37 -7.84 -22.96
N ILE A 568 -15.52 -8.51 -22.18
CA ILE A 568 -15.62 -8.55 -20.73
C ILE A 568 -14.85 -7.36 -20.17
N SER A 569 -15.58 -6.41 -19.57
CA SER A 569 -15.01 -5.25 -18.90
C SER A 569 -14.71 -5.60 -17.43
N MET A 570 -13.44 -5.75 -17.11
CA MET A 570 -12.95 -5.93 -15.75
C MET A 570 -11.69 -5.08 -15.57
N ASP A 571 -11.82 -3.79 -15.83
CA ASP A 571 -10.78 -2.78 -15.70
C ASP A 571 -10.92 -1.97 -14.40
N LYS A 572 -10.07 -0.96 -14.23
CA LYS A 572 -10.11 -0.09 -13.07
C LYS A 572 -11.45 0.63 -12.89
N TYR A 573 -12.11 1.00 -13.98
CA TYR A 573 -13.42 1.69 -13.94
C TYR A 573 -14.52 0.76 -13.41
N LYS A 574 -14.60 -0.47 -13.93
CA LYS A 574 -15.58 -1.44 -13.48
C LYS A 574 -15.35 -1.86 -12.04
N THR A 575 -14.09 -2.04 -11.64
CA THR A 575 -13.74 -2.37 -10.26
C THR A 575 -14.11 -1.24 -9.29
N SER A 576 -13.91 0.00 -9.69
CA SER A 576 -14.27 1.18 -8.89
C SER A 576 -15.78 1.34 -8.76
N GLU A 577 -16.53 1.18 -9.86
CA GLU A 577 -18.01 1.18 -9.84
C GLU A 577 -18.56 0.15 -8.83
N MET A 578 -18.02 -1.06 -8.83
CA MET A 578 -18.42 -2.10 -7.88
C MET A 578 -18.00 -1.82 -6.43
N GLY A 579 -16.93 -1.07 -6.24
CA GLY A 579 -16.47 -0.68 -4.91
C GLY A 579 -17.30 0.45 -4.28
N GLN A 580 -17.97 1.24 -5.09
CA GLN A 580 -18.87 2.31 -4.64
C GLN A 580 -20.28 1.81 -4.31
N ALA A 581 -20.75 0.77 -5.00
CA ALA A 581 -22.06 0.14 -4.76
C ALA A 581 -22.06 -0.69 -3.47
#